data_1eead5c612af72c1fce893a886617aac
#
_entry.id   1eead5c612af72c1fce893a886617aac
#
_cell.length_a   1.000
_cell.length_b   1.000
_cell.length_c   1.000
_cell.angle_alpha   90.00
_cell.angle_beta   90.00
_cell.angle_gamma   90.00
#
_symmetry.space_group_name_H-M   'P 1'
#
loop_
_entity.id
_entity.type
_entity.pdbx_description
1 polymer ?
#
loop_
_entity_poly.entity_id
_entity_poly.type
_entity_poly.pdbx_seq_one_letter_code
_entity_poly.pdbx_strand_id
1 'polypeptide(L)'
;MYCIKCGVELADSEKKCPLCGTVVFNPELSRPDGEPQYPRMPAAQPEKVNHSGIMFVVTMLFLLPIVTTLLCDWQINGKIIWSGYAVGAVILLYTLVVLPLWFRHPNPVIFIPIDFAMTALYLLYINCATGGHWFLSFALPVTAAAGLILTAAVTLLKYMRKGYLFIFGGTIILSGAYTVLVEFLLNLNFHVHDEFIWSFYPFSVSFILGVMLIVIGICR
;
A
#
# COMPACT_ATOMS: atom_id res chain seq x y z
N MET A 1 -17.20 -8.52 48.45
CA MET A 1 -18.53 -7.93 48.09
C MET A 1 -18.91 -8.34 46.67
N TYR A 2 -20.23 -8.26 46.33
CA TYR A 2 -20.70 -8.65 45.00
C TYR A 2 -21.19 -7.44 44.21
N CYS A 3 -20.95 -7.42 42.92
CA CYS A 3 -21.47 -6.40 42.04
C CYS A 3 -22.98 -6.55 41.87
N ILE A 4 -23.75 -5.51 42.16
CA ILE A 4 -25.24 -5.52 42.09
C ILE A 4 -25.76 -5.66 40.64
N LYS A 5 -24.95 -5.36 39.63
CA LYS A 5 -25.33 -5.40 38.20
C LYS A 5 -24.98 -6.72 37.51
N CYS A 6 -23.82 -7.28 37.76
CA CYS A 6 -23.33 -8.48 37.06
C CYS A 6 -23.05 -9.67 38.00
N GLY A 7 -23.23 -9.54 39.33
CA GLY A 7 -23.12 -10.62 40.31
C GLY A 7 -21.71 -11.13 40.57
N VAL A 8 -20.69 -10.51 40.00
CA VAL A 8 -19.30 -10.93 40.18
C VAL A 8 -18.80 -10.61 41.58
N GLU A 9 -18.03 -11.51 42.18
CA GLU A 9 -17.38 -11.27 43.45
C GLU A 9 -16.24 -10.26 43.28
N LEU A 10 -16.22 -9.24 44.11
CA LEU A 10 -15.25 -8.15 44.07
C LEU A 10 -14.48 -8.11 45.37
N ALA A 11 -13.21 -7.78 45.31
CA ALA A 11 -12.43 -7.48 46.50
C ALA A 11 -12.99 -6.22 47.18
N ASP A 12 -12.88 -6.14 48.50
CA ASP A 12 -13.44 -5.03 49.31
C ASP A 12 -12.74 -3.68 49.00
N SER A 13 -11.58 -3.72 48.38
CA SER A 13 -10.82 -2.53 47.93
C SER A 13 -11.32 -1.91 46.62
N GLU A 14 -12.13 -2.62 45.82
CA GLU A 14 -12.56 -2.19 44.50
C GLU A 14 -13.61 -1.05 44.56
N LYS A 15 -13.35 0.01 43.82
CA LYS A 15 -14.27 1.16 43.69
C LYS A 15 -15.23 1.04 42.51
N LYS A 16 -14.88 0.20 41.54
CA LYS A 16 -15.65 -0.07 40.31
C LYS A 16 -15.52 -1.53 39.92
N CYS A 17 -16.60 -2.11 39.44
CA CYS A 17 -16.57 -3.45 38.92
C CYS A 17 -15.73 -3.49 37.63
N PRO A 18 -14.70 -4.35 37.51
CA PRO A 18 -13.85 -4.44 36.31
C PRO A 18 -14.61 -4.97 35.10
N LEU A 19 -15.71 -5.72 35.29
CA LEU A 19 -16.48 -6.31 34.20
C LEU A 19 -17.54 -5.35 33.62
N CYS A 20 -18.30 -4.66 34.45
CA CYS A 20 -19.42 -3.83 33.98
C CYS A 20 -19.24 -2.33 34.24
N GLY A 21 -18.13 -1.92 34.85
CA GLY A 21 -17.84 -0.50 35.16
C GLY A 21 -18.73 0.15 36.22
N THR A 22 -19.64 -0.61 36.81
CA THR A 22 -20.56 -0.09 37.85
C THR A 22 -19.77 0.35 39.09
N VAL A 23 -20.03 1.55 39.56
CA VAL A 23 -19.44 2.06 40.84
C VAL A 23 -20.04 1.28 42.00
N VAL A 24 -19.17 0.71 42.84
CA VAL A 24 -19.58 -0.09 44.00
C VAL A 24 -19.35 0.73 45.26
N PHE A 25 -20.39 0.86 46.04
CA PHE A 25 -20.37 1.57 47.33
C PHE A 25 -20.77 0.61 48.43
N ASN A 26 -19.90 0.45 49.43
CA ASN A 26 -20.21 -0.28 50.66
C ASN A 26 -20.13 0.71 51.84
N PRO A 27 -21.25 1.02 52.51
CA PRO A 27 -21.27 1.98 53.60
C PRO A 27 -20.56 1.48 54.88
N GLU A 28 -20.37 0.14 55.00
CA GLU A 28 -19.74 -0.45 56.18
C GLU A 28 -18.23 -0.48 56.13
N LEU A 29 -17.66 -0.29 54.92
CA LEU A 29 -16.20 -0.24 54.72
C LEU A 29 -15.74 1.22 54.75
N SER A 30 -15.23 1.67 55.90
CA SER A 30 -14.45 2.91 55.94
C SER A 30 -13.12 2.68 55.16
N ARG A 31 -13.09 3.11 53.92
CA ARG A 31 -11.88 3.04 53.12
C ARG A 31 -10.85 4.01 53.69
N PRO A 32 -9.66 3.57 54.05
CA PRO A 32 -8.60 4.49 54.41
C PRO A 32 -8.30 5.37 53.19
N ASP A 33 -8.48 6.70 53.33
CA ASP A 33 -8.07 7.69 52.32
C ASP A 33 -6.51 7.84 52.25
N GLY A 34 -5.80 6.72 52.41
CA GLY A 34 -4.36 6.68 52.35
C GLY A 34 -3.83 6.46 50.92
N GLU A 35 -2.65 6.94 50.66
CA GLU A 35 -1.93 6.58 49.45
C GLU A 35 -1.83 5.06 49.32
N PRO A 36 -1.98 4.51 48.08
CA PRO A 36 -1.90 3.08 47.86
C PRO A 36 -0.56 2.56 48.40
N GLN A 37 -0.61 1.48 49.18
CA GLN A 37 0.54 0.87 49.88
C GLN A 37 1.70 0.48 48.95
N TYR A 38 1.41 0.37 47.67
CA TYR A 38 2.39 0.11 46.59
C TYR A 38 2.42 1.30 45.64
N PRO A 39 3.62 1.77 45.23
CA PRO A 39 3.74 2.78 44.20
C PRO A 39 3.04 2.27 42.93
N ARG A 40 2.20 3.12 42.31
CA ARG A 40 1.60 2.79 41.02
C ARG A 40 2.72 2.40 40.07
N MET A 41 2.68 1.19 39.52
CA MET A 41 3.59 0.82 38.45
C MET A 41 3.51 1.93 37.37
N PRO A 42 4.64 2.57 37.03
CA PRO A 42 4.63 3.51 35.94
C PRO A 42 4.01 2.78 34.74
N ALA A 43 2.95 3.34 34.17
CA ALA A 43 2.37 2.79 32.96
C ALA A 43 3.54 2.59 32.00
N ALA A 44 3.74 1.35 31.53
CA ALA A 44 4.83 1.03 30.62
C ALA A 44 4.72 2.03 29.45
N GLN A 45 5.60 3.02 29.44
CA GLN A 45 5.65 3.98 28.36
C GLN A 45 6.01 3.17 27.11
N PRO A 46 5.19 3.18 26.06
CA PRO A 46 5.55 2.48 24.84
C PRO A 46 6.92 3.03 24.42
N GLU A 47 7.88 2.12 24.36
CA GLU A 47 9.25 2.45 23.97
C GLU A 47 9.18 3.19 22.64
N LYS A 48 9.60 4.45 22.62
CA LYS A 48 9.53 5.28 21.41
C LYS A 48 10.52 4.71 20.40
N VAL A 49 10.00 3.88 19.52
CA VAL A 49 10.77 3.32 18.42
C VAL A 49 11.33 4.47 17.59
N ASN A 50 12.65 4.52 17.47
CA ASN A 50 13.31 5.56 16.68
C ASN A 50 13.12 5.30 15.19
N HIS A 51 12.04 5.87 14.63
CA HIS A 51 11.68 5.74 13.23
C HIS A 51 12.84 6.10 12.29
N SER A 52 13.58 7.17 12.58
CA SER A 52 14.72 7.59 11.76
C SER A 52 15.85 6.57 11.76
N GLY A 53 16.10 5.90 12.90
CA GLY A 53 17.09 4.83 12.99
C GLY A 53 16.72 3.61 12.15
N ILE A 54 15.44 3.20 12.18
CA ILE A 54 14.94 2.11 11.34
C ILE A 54 15.09 2.46 9.85
N MET A 55 14.68 3.66 9.46
CA MET A 55 14.77 4.10 8.07
C MET A 55 16.22 4.16 7.58
N PHE A 56 17.17 4.56 8.45
CA PHE A 56 18.59 4.52 8.12
C PHE A 56 19.08 3.09 7.85
N VAL A 57 18.74 2.13 8.72
CA VAL A 57 19.13 0.73 8.55
C VAL A 57 18.53 0.16 7.24
N VAL A 58 17.25 0.42 6.98
CA VAL A 58 16.58 -0.01 5.73
C VAL A 58 17.30 0.57 4.50
N THR A 59 17.62 1.87 4.52
CA THR A 59 18.34 2.50 3.41
C THR A 59 19.71 1.88 3.18
N MET A 60 20.45 1.57 4.25
CA MET A 60 21.75 0.89 4.15
C MET A 60 21.62 -0.53 3.57
N LEU A 61 20.54 -1.27 3.91
CA LEU A 61 20.24 -2.58 3.33
C LEU A 61 19.98 -2.49 1.82
N PHE A 62 19.36 -1.42 1.33
CA PHE A 62 19.17 -1.19 -0.11
C PHE A 62 20.44 -0.71 -0.82
N LEU A 63 21.30 0.01 -0.12
CA LEU A 63 22.56 0.48 -0.69
C LEU A 63 23.55 -0.68 -0.94
N LEU A 64 23.53 -1.70 -0.08
CA LEU A 64 24.43 -2.85 -0.15
C LEU A 64 24.36 -3.57 -1.50
N PRO A 65 23.19 -4.02 -2.02
CA PRO A 65 23.11 -4.65 -3.34
C PRO A 65 23.50 -3.71 -4.49
N ILE A 66 23.24 -2.41 -4.37
CA ILE A 66 23.68 -1.43 -5.38
C ILE A 66 25.20 -1.43 -5.48
N VAL A 67 25.90 -1.26 -4.36
CA VAL A 67 27.37 -1.19 -4.34
C VAL A 67 27.97 -2.53 -4.78
N THR A 68 27.47 -3.65 -4.28
CA THR A 68 28.00 -4.97 -4.63
C THR A 68 27.81 -5.30 -6.11
N THR A 69 26.67 -5.03 -6.70
CA THR A 69 26.43 -5.31 -8.12
C THR A 69 27.29 -4.42 -9.04
N LEU A 70 27.44 -3.13 -8.69
CA LEU A 70 28.33 -2.22 -9.43
C LEU A 70 29.80 -2.66 -9.37
N LEU A 71 30.29 -3.04 -8.18
CA LEU A 71 31.67 -3.50 -8.02
C LEU A 71 31.91 -4.83 -8.77
N CYS A 72 31.00 -5.77 -8.70
CA CYS A 72 31.11 -7.04 -9.43
C CYS A 72 31.15 -6.82 -10.95
N ASP A 73 30.25 -6.00 -11.47
CA ASP A 73 30.18 -5.73 -12.92
C ASP A 73 31.46 -5.03 -13.40
N TRP A 74 31.94 -4.05 -12.62
CA TRP A 74 33.20 -3.35 -12.92
C TRP A 74 34.40 -4.29 -12.91
N GLN A 75 34.49 -5.19 -11.91
CA GLN A 75 35.61 -6.14 -11.84
C GLN A 75 35.60 -7.18 -12.96
N ILE A 76 34.42 -7.66 -13.35
CA ILE A 76 34.27 -8.70 -14.36
C ILE A 76 34.41 -8.14 -15.77
N ASN A 77 33.75 -7.02 -16.05
CA ASN A 77 33.57 -6.49 -17.40
C ASN A 77 34.40 -5.22 -17.70
N GLY A 78 34.99 -4.58 -16.68
CA GLY A 78 35.70 -3.30 -16.82
C GLY A 78 34.79 -2.11 -17.15
N LYS A 79 33.48 -2.34 -17.28
CA LYS A 79 32.44 -1.35 -17.60
C LYS A 79 31.10 -1.79 -17.04
N ILE A 80 30.16 -0.85 -16.93
CA ILE A 80 28.79 -1.11 -16.49
C ILE A 80 28.00 -1.71 -17.67
N ILE A 81 27.62 -3.00 -17.57
CA ILE A 81 26.87 -3.72 -18.62
C ILE A 81 25.50 -4.14 -18.07
N TRP A 82 25.47 -5.00 -17.03
CA TRP A 82 24.25 -5.56 -16.48
C TRP A 82 23.85 -4.95 -15.13
N SER A 83 24.82 -4.40 -14.37
CA SER A 83 24.55 -3.82 -13.06
C SER A 83 23.57 -2.64 -13.12
N GLY A 84 23.52 -1.90 -14.23
CA GLY A 84 22.55 -0.83 -14.43
C GLY A 84 21.09 -1.29 -14.33
N TYR A 85 20.78 -2.49 -14.84
CA TYR A 85 19.43 -3.06 -14.69
C TYR A 85 19.14 -3.41 -13.24
N ALA A 86 20.08 -4.04 -12.55
CA ALA A 86 19.90 -4.39 -11.14
C ALA A 86 19.77 -3.15 -10.25
N VAL A 87 20.62 -2.16 -10.45
CA VAL A 87 20.56 -0.88 -9.71
C VAL A 87 19.26 -0.15 -9.97
N GLY A 88 18.80 -0.07 -11.21
CA GLY A 88 17.52 0.52 -11.57
C GLY A 88 16.35 -0.17 -10.89
N ALA A 89 16.34 -1.51 -10.86
CA ALA A 89 15.31 -2.29 -10.16
C ALA A 89 15.31 -2.05 -8.64
N VAL A 90 16.49 -1.97 -8.02
CA VAL A 90 16.61 -1.70 -6.57
C VAL A 90 16.15 -0.28 -6.24
N ILE A 91 16.49 0.72 -7.06
CA ILE A 91 16.01 2.09 -6.90
C ILE A 91 14.49 2.15 -7.05
N LEU A 92 13.93 1.47 -8.05
CA LEU A 92 12.49 1.39 -8.24
C LEU A 92 11.80 0.75 -7.03
N LEU A 93 12.32 -0.35 -6.53
CA LEU A 93 11.79 -1.00 -5.34
C LEU A 93 11.88 -0.11 -4.09
N TYR A 94 12.98 0.64 -3.95
CA TYR A 94 13.14 1.61 -2.88
C TYR A 94 12.09 2.72 -2.94
N THR A 95 11.83 3.28 -4.13
CA THR A 95 10.81 4.33 -4.30
C THR A 95 9.41 3.81 -4.03
N LEU A 96 9.06 2.61 -4.49
CA LEU A 96 7.74 2.01 -4.28
C LEU A 96 7.45 1.68 -2.81
N VAL A 97 8.44 1.15 -2.08
CA VAL A 97 8.22 0.59 -0.74
C VAL A 97 8.74 1.52 0.35
N VAL A 98 9.97 2.03 0.21
CA VAL A 98 10.65 2.73 1.30
C VAL A 98 10.34 4.22 1.31
N LEU A 99 10.23 4.85 0.13
CA LEU A 99 9.98 6.28 0.04
C LEU A 99 8.70 6.72 0.78
N PRO A 100 7.55 6.05 0.66
CA PRO A 100 6.35 6.41 1.43
C PRO A 100 6.55 6.28 2.94
N LEU A 101 7.38 5.33 3.40
CA LEU A 101 7.64 5.12 4.83
C LEU A 101 8.44 6.26 5.50
N TRP A 102 9.14 7.10 4.73
CA TRP A 102 9.81 8.28 5.25
C TRP A 102 8.85 9.34 5.78
N PHE A 103 7.60 9.33 5.30
CA PHE A 103 6.59 10.32 5.65
C PHE A 103 5.68 9.77 6.75
N ARG A 104 5.40 10.58 7.77
CA ARG A 104 4.46 10.21 8.86
C ARG A 104 3.05 9.94 8.37
N HIS A 105 2.62 10.64 7.32
CA HIS A 105 1.29 10.52 6.71
C HIS A 105 1.44 10.48 5.19
N PRO A 106 1.85 9.32 4.62
CA PRO A 106 1.99 9.20 3.18
C PRO A 106 0.64 9.41 2.50
N ASN A 107 0.61 10.30 1.51
CA ASN A 107 -0.59 10.55 0.73
C ASN A 107 -0.57 9.68 -0.54
N PRO A 108 -1.38 8.60 -0.62
CA PRO A 108 -1.34 7.68 -1.75
C PRO A 108 -1.65 8.36 -3.09
N VAL A 109 -2.44 9.44 -3.08
CA VAL A 109 -2.76 10.22 -4.30
C VAL A 109 -1.50 10.84 -4.94
N ILE A 110 -0.46 11.12 -4.14
CA ILE A 110 0.81 11.70 -4.64
C ILE A 110 1.80 10.58 -4.97
N PHE A 111 1.89 9.56 -4.10
CA PHE A 111 2.89 8.50 -4.28
C PHE A 111 2.60 7.59 -5.47
N ILE A 112 1.33 7.25 -5.75
CA ILE A 112 0.98 6.41 -6.89
C ILE A 112 1.45 7.01 -8.23
N PRO A 113 1.17 8.27 -8.58
CA PRO A 113 1.73 8.87 -9.80
C PRO A 113 3.27 8.88 -9.84
N ILE A 114 3.93 9.11 -8.70
CA ILE A 114 5.38 9.07 -8.61
C ILE A 114 5.89 7.66 -8.92
N ASP A 115 5.27 6.62 -8.38
CA ASP A 115 5.63 5.23 -8.59
C ASP A 115 5.52 4.84 -10.08
N PHE A 116 4.45 5.27 -10.74
CA PHE A 116 4.29 5.03 -12.19
C PHE A 116 5.27 5.85 -13.03
N ALA A 117 5.59 7.08 -12.62
CA ALA A 117 6.62 7.90 -13.27
C ALA A 117 8.01 7.26 -13.14
N MET A 118 8.37 6.75 -11.95
CA MET A 118 9.62 6.03 -11.73
C MET A 118 9.68 4.72 -12.51
N THR A 119 8.56 4.00 -12.61
CA THR A 119 8.45 2.81 -13.45
C THR A 119 8.67 3.15 -14.93
N ALA A 120 8.06 4.22 -15.43
CA ALA A 120 8.26 4.68 -16.80
C ALA A 120 9.71 5.10 -17.07
N LEU A 121 10.35 5.80 -16.13
CA LEU A 121 11.78 6.15 -16.22
C LEU A 121 12.69 4.92 -16.28
N TYR A 122 12.38 3.91 -15.46
CA TYR A 122 13.14 2.66 -15.49
C TYR A 122 12.96 1.91 -16.80
N LEU A 123 11.74 1.84 -17.35
CA LEU A 123 11.48 1.26 -18.66
C LEU A 123 12.16 2.05 -19.79
N LEU A 124 12.22 3.37 -19.69
CA LEU A 124 12.96 4.22 -20.62
C LEU A 124 14.46 3.89 -20.59
N TYR A 125 15.03 3.73 -19.39
CA TYR A 125 16.43 3.31 -19.23
C TYR A 125 16.69 1.96 -19.93
N ILE A 126 15.82 0.95 -19.71
CA ILE A 126 15.92 -0.36 -20.36
C ILE A 126 15.85 -0.21 -21.88
N ASN A 127 14.90 0.58 -22.39
CA ASN A 127 14.76 0.83 -23.83
C ASN A 127 16.00 1.45 -24.43
N CYS A 128 16.61 2.44 -23.76
CA CYS A 128 17.87 3.06 -24.20
C CYS A 128 19.06 2.09 -24.14
N ALA A 129 19.15 1.30 -23.07
CA ALA A 129 20.24 0.35 -22.87
C ALA A 129 20.19 -0.83 -23.85
N THR A 130 18.99 -1.24 -24.28
CA THR A 130 18.79 -2.32 -25.28
C THR A 130 18.75 -1.82 -26.72
N GLY A 131 18.81 -0.49 -26.95
CA GLY A 131 18.63 0.09 -28.28
C GLY A 131 17.22 -0.09 -28.85
N GLY A 132 16.22 -0.34 -28.00
CA GLY A 132 14.85 -0.56 -28.42
C GLY A 132 14.12 0.73 -28.80
N HIS A 133 13.00 0.61 -29.52
CA HIS A 133 12.12 1.72 -29.89
C HIS A 133 10.69 1.54 -29.40
N TRP A 134 10.48 0.58 -28.47
CA TRP A 134 9.14 0.20 -27.97
C TRP A 134 8.63 1.07 -26.83
N PHE A 135 9.47 1.94 -26.25
CA PHE A 135 9.09 2.73 -25.06
C PHE A 135 7.91 3.66 -25.35
N LEU A 136 8.00 4.51 -26.38
CA LEU A 136 6.96 5.51 -26.69
C LEU A 136 5.68 4.88 -27.25
N SER A 137 5.82 3.80 -28.01
CA SER A 137 4.69 3.16 -28.67
C SER A 137 3.95 2.14 -27.80
N PHE A 138 4.63 1.56 -26.81
CA PHE A 138 4.08 0.51 -25.96
C PHE A 138 4.17 0.84 -24.45
N ALA A 139 5.39 0.97 -23.91
CA ALA A 139 5.58 1.05 -22.47
C ALA A 139 4.97 2.28 -21.84
N LEU A 140 5.14 3.45 -22.46
CA LEU A 140 4.62 4.72 -21.96
C LEU A 140 3.07 4.74 -21.90
N PRO A 141 2.33 4.41 -22.98
CA PRO A 141 0.88 4.41 -22.91
C PRO A 141 0.33 3.34 -21.96
N VAL A 142 0.96 2.17 -21.85
CA VAL A 142 0.56 1.13 -20.90
C VAL A 142 0.74 1.60 -19.45
N THR A 143 1.91 2.12 -19.10
CA THR A 143 2.18 2.61 -17.73
C THR A 143 1.35 3.84 -17.39
N ALA A 144 1.18 4.76 -18.33
CA ALA A 144 0.37 5.96 -18.12
C ALA A 144 -1.11 5.62 -17.89
N ALA A 145 -1.69 4.73 -18.71
CA ALA A 145 -3.08 4.31 -18.55
C ALA A 145 -3.31 3.61 -17.20
N ALA A 146 -2.43 2.68 -16.81
CA ALA A 146 -2.50 2.03 -15.50
C ALA A 146 -2.39 3.02 -14.35
N GLY A 147 -1.42 3.95 -14.43
CA GLY A 147 -1.21 4.99 -13.44
C GLY A 147 -2.40 5.92 -13.29
N LEU A 148 -3.02 6.32 -14.41
CA LEU A 148 -4.22 7.17 -14.40
C LEU A 148 -5.41 6.45 -13.77
N ILE A 149 -5.69 5.20 -14.14
CA ILE A 149 -6.78 4.40 -13.58
C ILE A 149 -6.61 4.25 -12.06
N LEU A 150 -5.42 3.86 -11.60
CA LEU A 150 -5.17 3.63 -10.18
C LEU A 150 -5.20 4.94 -9.40
N THR A 151 -4.60 6.01 -9.92
CA THR A 151 -4.61 7.34 -9.28
C THR A 151 -6.03 7.88 -9.17
N ALA A 152 -6.84 7.76 -10.24
CA ALA A 152 -8.23 8.18 -10.23
C ALA A 152 -9.05 7.39 -9.20
N ALA A 153 -8.90 6.06 -9.17
CA ALA A 153 -9.59 5.21 -8.21
C ALA A 153 -9.26 5.59 -6.75
N VAL A 154 -7.97 5.74 -6.42
CA VAL A 154 -7.54 6.10 -5.06
C VAL A 154 -7.95 7.51 -4.70
N THR A 155 -7.91 8.45 -5.65
CA THR A 155 -8.36 9.82 -5.42
C THR A 155 -9.86 9.86 -5.12
N LEU A 156 -10.67 9.17 -5.91
CA LEU A 156 -12.11 9.07 -5.67
C LEU A 156 -12.42 8.40 -4.33
N LEU A 157 -11.76 7.29 -4.00
CA LEU A 157 -11.93 6.60 -2.71
C LEU A 157 -11.55 7.49 -1.52
N LYS A 158 -10.54 8.36 -1.67
CA LYS A 158 -10.09 9.24 -0.60
C LYS A 158 -11.01 10.43 -0.38
N TYR A 159 -11.49 11.05 -1.44
CA TYR A 159 -12.25 12.32 -1.37
C TYR A 159 -13.77 12.10 -1.37
N MET A 160 -14.27 11.00 -1.93
CA MET A 160 -15.70 10.68 -1.95
C MET A 160 -16.04 9.71 -0.82
N ARG A 161 -16.74 10.24 0.20
CA ARG A 161 -17.16 9.44 1.38
C ARG A 161 -18.35 8.52 1.15
N LYS A 162 -19.06 8.69 0.04
CA LYS A 162 -20.27 7.91 -0.32
C LYS A 162 -20.10 7.36 -1.73
N GLY A 163 -20.68 6.19 -1.99
CA GLY A 163 -20.68 5.61 -3.34
C GLY A 163 -19.48 4.72 -3.66
N TYR A 164 -18.89 4.07 -2.67
CA TYR A 164 -17.75 3.15 -2.89
C TYR A 164 -18.04 2.07 -3.95
N LEU A 165 -19.28 1.56 -4.01
CA LEU A 165 -19.66 0.55 -4.98
C LEU A 165 -19.57 1.05 -6.42
N PHE A 166 -19.90 2.33 -6.65
CA PHE A 166 -19.76 2.96 -7.98
C PHE A 166 -18.28 3.11 -8.36
N ILE A 167 -17.44 3.52 -7.41
CA ILE A 167 -15.99 3.68 -7.63
C ILE A 167 -15.36 2.32 -7.95
N PHE A 168 -15.63 1.29 -7.13
CA PHE A 168 -15.12 -0.05 -7.37
C PHE A 168 -15.66 -0.64 -8.68
N GLY A 169 -16.96 -0.52 -8.96
CA GLY A 169 -17.57 -0.98 -10.20
C GLY A 169 -16.94 -0.31 -11.43
N GLY A 170 -16.80 1.00 -11.41
CA GLY A 170 -16.16 1.77 -12.48
C GLY A 170 -14.68 1.40 -12.66
N THR A 171 -13.92 1.24 -11.55
CA THR A 171 -12.51 0.85 -11.62
C THR A 171 -12.33 -0.55 -12.21
N ILE A 172 -13.19 -1.51 -11.85
CA ILE A 172 -13.16 -2.86 -12.41
C ILE A 172 -13.45 -2.84 -13.92
N ILE A 173 -14.44 -2.07 -14.38
CA ILE A 173 -14.73 -1.93 -15.82
C ILE A 173 -13.53 -1.32 -16.55
N LEU A 174 -12.94 -0.25 -16.01
CA LEU A 174 -11.75 0.38 -16.58
C LEU A 174 -10.54 -0.54 -16.61
N SER A 175 -10.35 -1.37 -15.58
CA SER A 175 -9.27 -2.37 -15.56
C SER A 175 -9.46 -3.45 -16.64
N GLY A 176 -10.71 -3.85 -16.91
CA GLY A 176 -11.03 -4.72 -18.05
C GLY A 176 -10.73 -4.06 -19.39
N ALA A 177 -11.16 -2.80 -19.59
CA ALA A 177 -10.84 -2.04 -20.81
C ALA A 177 -9.33 -1.84 -21.01
N TYR A 178 -8.59 -1.69 -19.91
CA TYR A 178 -7.13 -1.62 -19.94
C TYR A 178 -6.49 -2.90 -20.49
N THR A 179 -7.01 -4.09 -20.23
CA THR A 179 -6.48 -5.33 -20.84
C THR A 179 -6.64 -5.34 -22.35
N VAL A 180 -7.74 -4.80 -22.88
CA VAL A 180 -7.94 -4.64 -24.33
C VAL A 180 -6.93 -3.65 -24.93
N LEU A 181 -6.68 -2.52 -24.25
CA LEU A 181 -5.66 -1.56 -24.66
C LEU A 181 -4.27 -2.21 -24.70
N VAL A 182 -3.92 -3.01 -23.69
CA VAL A 182 -2.62 -3.72 -23.64
C VAL A 182 -2.48 -4.68 -24.82
N GLU A 183 -3.50 -5.50 -25.12
CA GLU A 183 -3.45 -6.42 -26.26
C GLU A 183 -3.35 -5.67 -27.59
N PHE A 184 -4.10 -4.60 -27.75
CA PHE A 184 -4.02 -3.74 -28.95
C PHE A 184 -2.61 -3.20 -29.17
N LEU A 185 -1.97 -2.67 -28.12
CA LEU A 185 -0.62 -2.11 -28.21
C LEU A 185 0.44 -3.21 -28.42
N LEU A 186 0.24 -4.41 -27.83
CA LEU A 186 1.09 -5.56 -28.08
C LEU A 186 1.04 -6.00 -29.56
N ASN A 187 -0.15 -6.13 -30.11
CA ASN A 187 -0.35 -6.51 -31.49
C ASN A 187 0.24 -5.47 -32.44
N LEU A 188 0.07 -4.17 -32.14
CA LEU A 188 0.59 -3.07 -32.95
C LEU A 188 2.13 -3.03 -32.95
N ASN A 189 2.80 -3.30 -31.84
CA ASN A 189 4.25 -3.15 -31.71
C ASN A 189 5.02 -4.44 -31.99
N PHE A 190 4.48 -5.59 -31.60
CA PHE A 190 5.19 -6.86 -31.63
C PHE A 190 4.58 -7.87 -32.61
N HIS A 191 3.46 -7.55 -33.26
CA HIS A 191 2.77 -8.42 -34.23
C HIS A 191 2.56 -9.84 -33.70
N VAL A 192 2.16 -9.95 -32.43
CA VAL A 192 2.01 -11.25 -31.76
C VAL A 192 0.83 -12.00 -32.33
N HIS A 193 -0.27 -11.30 -32.60
CA HIS A 193 -1.49 -11.84 -33.18
C HIS A 193 -2.17 -10.76 -34.04
N ASP A 194 -2.84 -11.17 -35.09
CA ASP A 194 -3.63 -10.27 -35.95
C ASP A 194 -5.02 -9.96 -35.39
N GLU A 195 -5.47 -10.75 -34.40
CA GLU A 195 -6.79 -10.64 -33.78
C GLU A 195 -6.68 -10.51 -32.26
N PHE A 196 -7.78 -9.98 -31.66
CA PHE A 196 -7.94 -9.96 -30.20
C PHE A 196 -8.32 -11.37 -29.72
N ILE A 197 -7.46 -11.99 -28.90
CA ILE A 197 -7.66 -13.39 -28.47
C ILE A 197 -7.97 -13.48 -26.99
N TRP A 198 -7.14 -12.87 -26.13
CA TRP A 198 -7.20 -13.10 -24.69
C TRP A 198 -7.87 -12.00 -23.90
N SER A 199 -7.86 -10.73 -24.38
CA SER A 199 -8.36 -9.59 -23.60
C SER A 199 -9.88 -9.56 -23.43
N PHE A 200 -10.62 -10.21 -24.34
CA PHE A 200 -12.08 -10.29 -24.23
C PHE A 200 -12.56 -11.08 -23.00
N TYR A 201 -11.81 -12.09 -22.56
CA TYR A 201 -12.19 -12.87 -21.39
C TYR A 201 -12.14 -12.03 -20.11
N PRO A 202 -11.00 -11.42 -19.71
CA PRO A 202 -10.94 -10.57 -18.53
C PRO A 202 -11.84 -9.33 -18.67
N PHE A 203 -11.99 -8.75 -19.86
CA PHE A 203 -12.90 -7.65 -20.10
C PHE A 203 -14.36 -8.02 -19.80
N SER A 204 -14.84 -9.15 -20.35
CA SER A 204 -16.23 -9.61 -20.14
C SER A 204 -16.52 -9.84 -18.66
N VAL A 205 -15.61 -10.52 -17.94
CA VAL A 205 -15.74 -10.77 -16.50
C VAL A 205 -15.75 -9.46 -15.72
N SER A 206 -14.81 -8.55 -16.01
CA SER A 206 -14.72 -7.26 -15.35
C SER A 206 -15.94 -6.38 -15.62
N PHE A 207 -16.46 -6.42 -16.83
CA PHE A 207 -17.66 -5.67 -17.20
C PHE A 207 -18.90 -6.17 -16.42
N ILE A 208 -19.13 -7.48 -16.38
CA ILE A 208 -20.25 -8.07 -15.63
C ILE A 208 -20.15 -7.76 -14.14
N LEU A 209 -18.98 -7.98 -13.54
CA LEU A 209 -18.75 -7.71 -12.12
C LEU A 209 -18.89 -6.21 -11.80
N GLY A 210 -18.37 -5.34 -12.64
CA GLY A 210 -18.44 -3.90 -12.45
C GLY A 210 -19.88 -3.38 -12.54
N VAL A 211 -20.64 -3.84 -13.54
CA VAL A 211 -22.07 -3.51 -13.69
C VAL A 211 -22.88 -4.02 -12.49
N MET A 212 -22.61 -5.26 -12.04
CA MET A 212 -23.27 -5.83 -10.85
C MET A 212 -23.05 -4.94 -9.62
N LEU A 213 -21.83 -4.48 -9.37
CA LEU A 213 -21.51 -3.60 -8.24
C LEU A 213 -22.23 -2.24 -8.35
N ILE A 214 -22.30 -1.68 -9.56
CA ILE A 214 -23.02 -0.42 -9.81
C ILE A 214 -24.51 -0.59 -9.53
N VAL A 215 -25.13 -1.67 -10.04
CA VAL A 215 -26.56 -1.96 -9.81
C VAL A 215 -26.85 -2.14 -8.31
N ILE A 216 -26.01 -2.90 -7.59
CA ILE A 216 -26.13 -3.04 -6.12
C ILE A 216 -26.02 -1.66 -5.44
N GLY A 217 -25.14 -0.79 -5.96
CA GLY A 217 -24.98 0.58 -5.44
C GLY A 217 -26.20 1.46 -5.66
N ILE A 218 -26.96 1.24 -6.73
CA ILE A 218 -28.22 1.97 -7.03
C ILE A 218 -29.36 1.48 -6.14
N CYS A 219 -29.41 0.16 -5.87
CA CYS A 219 -30.49 -0.47 -5.08
C CYS A 219 -30.34 -0.26 -3.57
N ARG A 220 -29.23 0.28 -3.09
CA ARG A 220 -28.92 0.50 -1.66
C ARG A 220 -29.13 1.94 -1.25
#